data_6e0b353df67a7d24fef0749e6122863b
#
_entry.id   6e0b353df67a7d24fef0749e6122863b
#
_cell.length_a   1.000
_cell.length_b   1.000
_cell.length_c   1.000
_cell.angle_alpha   90.00
_cell.angle_beta   90.00
_cell.angle_gamma   90.00
#
_symmetry.space_group_name_H-M   'P 1'
#
loop_
_entity.id
_entity.type
_entity.pdbx_description
1 polymer ?
#
loop_
_entity_poly.entity_id
_entity_poly.type
_entity_poly.pdbx_seq_one_letter_code
_entity_poly.pdbx_strand_id
1 'polypeptide(L)'
;PDYVPELAKIIQETLDRGGNLVIPSFAVGRTQEMLYFIREIKAEHLVHGHGEFPVYVDSPLAVEATNIFRDHQKECYDSDAAALLAQGINPILFPGLKLSITSDESKAINFNETPKVIISASGMCDAGRIKHHLKHNLWRQESTVLFVGYQAVGTLGRALIGGAKEV
;
A
#
# COMPACT_ATOMS: atom_id res chain seq x y z
N PRO A 1 4.63 -17.69 -6.73
CA PRO A 1 5.81 -17.07 -6.11
C PRO A 1 5.48 -16.38 -4.81
N ASP A 2 6.39 -16.45 -3.85
CA ASP A 2 6.23 -15.76 -2.57
C ASP A 2 6.73 -14.32 -2.70
N TYR A 3 5.83 -13.36 -2.66
CA TYR A 3 6.15 -11.94 -2.78
C TYR A 3 6.56 -11.27 -1.47
N VAL A 4 6.36 -11.97 -0.34
CA VAL A 4 6.59 -11.39 0.99
C VAL A 4 8.05 -10.98 1.22
N PRO A 5 9.07 -11.82 0.95
CA PRO A 5 10.46 -11.41 1.14
C PRO A 5 10.88 -10.24 0.26
N GLU A 6 10.43 -10.22 -1.00
CA GLU A 6 10.75 -9.14 -1.94
C GLU A 6 10.11 -7.81 -1.51
N LEU A 7 8.84 -7.85 -1.12
CA LEU A 7 8.15 -6.66 -0.62
C LEU A 7 8.80 -6.15 0.66
N ALA A 8 9.15 -7.04 1.59
CA ALA A 8 9.85 -6.67 2.82
C ALA A 8 11.17 -5.95 2.53
N LYS A 9 11.94 -6.44 1.57
CA LYS A 9 13.19 -5.82 1.14
C LYS A 9 12.96 -4.40 0.60
N ILE A 10 11.95 -4.23 -0.26
CA ILE A 10 11.63 -2.92 -0.84
C ILE A 10 11.21 -1.94 0.26
N ILE A 11 10.39 -2.38 1.20
CA ILE A 11 9.98 -1.56 2.35
C ILE A 11 11.20 -1.16 3.17
N GLN A 12 12.05 -2.14 3.54
CA GLN A 12 13.25 -1.90 4.34
C GLN A 12 14.16 -0.86 3.70
N GLU A 13 14.49 -1.03 2.43
CA GLU A 13 15.39 -0.13 1.71
C GLU A 13 14.81 1.28 1.60
N THR A 14 13.53 1.40 1.33
CA THR A 14 12.86 2.70 1.19
C THR A 14 12.81 3.45 2.52
N LEU A 15 12.38 2.78 3.58
CA LEU A 15 12.28 3.41 4.91
C LEU A 15 13.66 3.75 5.45
N ASP A 16 14.66 2.92 5.22
CA ASP A 16 16.05 3.18 5.63
C ASP A 16 16.62 4.44 4.97
N ARG A 17 16.21 4.75 3.74
CA ARG A 17 16.58 6.00 3.06
C ARG A 17 15.81 7.22 3.59
N GLY A 18 14.85 7.03 4.47
CA GLY A 18 13.99 8.11 4.96
C GLY A 18 12.86 8.47 3.99
N GLY A 19 12.57 7.63 3.01
CA GLY A 19 11.55 7.86 2.00
C GLY A 19 10.23 7.17 2.27
N ASN A 20 9.27 7.44 1.40
CA ASN A 20 7.96 6.81 1.41
C ASN A 20 7.86 5.76 0.30
N LEU A 21 7.24 4.62 0.60
CA LEU A 21 6.88 3.64 -0.41
C LEU A 21 5.46 3.92 -0.87
N VAL A 22 5.30 4.35 -2.11
CA VAL A 22 4.00 4.65 -2.71
C VAL A 22 3.61 3.51 -3.63
N ILE A 23 2.44 2.91 -3.37
CA ILE A 23 1.94 1.75 -4.10
C ILE A 23 0.62 2.12 -4.79
N PRO A 24 0.66 2.46 -6.08
CA PRO A 24 -0.57 2.60 -6.86
C PRO A 24 -1.27 1.24 -6.97
N SER A 25 -2.53 1.17 -6.57
CA SER A 25 -3.22 -0.11 -6.47
C SER A 25 -4.70 0.01 -6.80
N PHE A 26 -5.27 -1.03 -7.39
CA PHE A 26 -6.72 -1.13 -7.51
C PHE A 26 -7.36 -1.21 -6.13
N ALA A 27 -8.46 -0.49 -5.96
CA ALA A 27 -9.12 -0.35 -4.66
C ALA A 27 -9.67 -1.68 -4.13
N VAL A 28 -10.11 -2.56 -5.02
CA VAL A 28 -10.71 -3.85 -4.67
C VAL A 28 -9.81 -4.98 -5.14
N GLY A 29 -9.52 -5.91 -4.24
CA GLY A 29 -8.69 -7.09 -4.50
C GLY A 29 -7.21 -6.83 -4.25
N ARG A 30 -6.54 -6.06 -5.10
CA ARG A 30 -5.09 -5.85 -4.99
C ARG A 30 -4.68 -5.13 -3.71
N THR A 31 -5.42 -4.12 -3.29
CA THR A 31 -5.15 -3.42 -2.03
C THR A 31 -5.22 -4.38 -0.84
N GLN A 32 -6.25 -5.20 -0.75
CA GLN A 32 -6.41 -6.16 0.34
C GLN A 32 -5.31 -7.23 0.32
N GLU A 33 -4.89 -7.67 -0.86
CA GLU A 33 -3.77 -8.59 -1.02
C GLU A 33 -2.46 -7.98 -0.49
N MET A 34 -2.20 -6.71 -0.78
CA MET A 34 -1.03 -6.01 -0.25
C MET A 34 -1.09 -5.89 1.27
N LEU A 35 -2.25 -5.62 1.84
CA LEU A 35 -2.42 -5.58 3.29
C LEU A 35 -2.15 -6.96 3.93
N TYR A 36 -2.59 -8.03 3.28
CA TYR A 36 -2.30 -9.39 3.72
C TYR A 36 -0.79 -9.66 3.81
N PHE A 37 -0.04 -9.28 2.77
CA PHE A 37 1.42 -9.44 2.75
C PHE A 37 2.12 -8.59 3.81
N ILE A 38 1.69 -7.34 3.98
CA ILE A 38 2.30 -6.43 4.96
C ILE A 38 2.01 -6.90 6.39
N ARG A 39 0.82 -7.42 6.66
CA ARG A 39 0.53 -8.03 7.96
C ARG A 39 1.53 -9.13 8.29
N GLU A 40 1.78 -10.03 7.34
CA GLU A 40 2.75 -11.11 7.52
C GLU A 40 4.16 -10.57 7.75
N ILE A 41 4.58 -9.57 6.98
CA ILE A 41 5.88 -8.90 7.13
C ILE A 41 6.04 -8.35 8.55
N LYS A 42 5.01 -7.71 9.08
CA LYS A 42 5.04 -7.17 10.45
C LYS A 42 5.00 -8.28 11.51
N ALA A 43 4.17 -9.29 11.32
CA ALA A 43 4.06 -10.40 12.26
C ALA A 43 5.37 -11.18 12.39
N GLU A 44 6.09 -11.36 11.30
CA GLU A 44 7.37 -12.09 11.25
C GLU A 44 8.59 -11.18 11.45
N HIS A 45 8.39 -9.89 11.71
CA HIS A 45 9.45 -8.90 11.95
C HIS A 45 10.48 -8.86 10.81
N LEU A 46 10.03 -8.87 9.57
CA LEU A 46 10.90 -8.88 8.40
C LEU A 46 11.47 -7.49 8.06
N VAL A 47 10.93 -6.43 8.63
CA VAL A 47 11.46 -5.06 8.51
C VAL A 47 11.94 -4.62 9.88
N HIS A 48 13.19 -4.14 9.94
CA HIS A 48 13.88 -3.81 11.18
C HIS A 48 14.14 -2.31 11.29
N GLY A 49 14.11 -1.80 12.52
CA GLY A 49 14.53 -0.42 12.83
C GLY A 49 13.45 0.64 12.65
N HIS A 50 12.23 0.27 12.26
CA HIS A 50 11.13 1.21 12.01
C HIS A 50 9.89 0.95 12.88
N GLY A 51 9.98 0.02 13.83
CA GLY A 51 8.89 -0.31 14.75
C GLY A 51 7.62 -0.70 14.00
N GLU A 52 6.48 -0.19 14.47
CA GLU A 52 5.20 -0.35 13.80
C GLU A 52 5.03 0.76 12.76
N PHE A 53 5.80 0.68 11.67
CA PHE A 53 5.80 1.71 10.64
C PHE A 53 4.39 1.94 10.08
N PRO A 54 4.02 3.21 9.76
CA PRO A 54 2.68 3.52 9.28
C PRO A 54 2.43 2.98 7.87
N VAL A 55 1.25 2.40 7.68
CA VAL A 55 0.75 1.99 6.37
C VAL A 55 -0.60 2.66 6.16
N TYR A 56 -0.69 3.51 5.16
CA TYR A 56 -1.92 4.24 4.84
C TYR A 56 -2.61 3.58 3.65
N VAL A 57 -3.91 3.37 3.78
CA VAL A 57 -4.79 3.11 2.63
C VAL A 57 -5.57 4.39 2.38
N ASP A 58 -5.20 5.11 1.32
CA ASP A 58 -5.78 6.40 1.00
C ASP A 58 -6.62 6.33 -0.27
N SER A 59 -7.81 5.82 -0.12
CA SER A 59 -8.84 5.73 -1.16
C SER A 59 -10.16 5.40 -0.49
N PRO A 60 -11.20 6.23 -0.64
CA PRO A 60 -12.51 5.92 -0.03
C PRO A 60 -13.06 4.56 -0.46
N LEU A 61 -12.93 4.22 -1.74
CA LEU A 61 -13.38 2.92 -2.24
C LEU A 61 -12.56 1.76 -1.69
N ALA A 62 -11.24 1.92 -1.57
CA ALA A 62 -10.38 0.89 -1.00
C ALA A 62 -10.68 0.67 0.48
N VAL A 63 -10.95 1.72 1.24
CA VAL A 63 -11.35 1.63 2.65
C VAL A 63 -12.67 0.90 2.78
N GLU A 64 -13.66 1.24 1.95
CA GLU A 64 -14.96 0.57 1.93
C GLU A 64 -14.81 -0.92 1.61
N ALA A 65 -14.04 -1.27 0.58
CA ALA A 65 -13.77 -2.65 0.22
C ALA A 65 -13.05 -3.40 1.35
N THR A 66 -12.09 -2.78 2.02
CA THR A 66 -11.37 -3.36 3.15
C THR A 66 -12.32 -3.64 4.31
N ASN A 67 -13.26 -2.75 4.60
CA ASN A 67 -14.29 -2.97 5.61
C ASN A 67 -15.22 -4.13 5.26
N ILE A 68 -15.59 -4.28 3.99
CA ILE A 68 -16.38 -5.42 3.51
C ILE A 68 -15.63 -6.73 3.71
N PHE A 69 -14.35 -6.79 3.33
CA PHE A 69 -13.51 -7.97 3.59
C PHE A 69 -13.42 -8.31 5.07
N ARG A 70 -13.28 -7.30 5.93
CA ARG A 70 -13.27 -7.49 7.38
C ARG A 70 -14.58 -8.06 7.90
N ASP A 71 -15.72 -7.54 7.44
CA ASP A 71 -17.06 -7.89 7.95
C ASP A 71 -17.58 -9.21 7.37
N HIS A 72 -17.10 -9.62 6.19
CA HIS A 72 -17.50 -10.85 5.48
C HIS A 72 -16.34 -11.84 5.35
N GLN A 73 -15.59 -12.02 6.42
CA GLN A 73 -14.35 -12.79 6.43
C GLN A 73 -14.49 -14.21 5.90
N LYS A 74 -15.56 -14.91 6.27
CA LYS A 74 -15.79 -16.30 5.87
C LYS A 74 -16.03 -16.49 4.38
N GLU A 75 -16.51 -15.45 3.71
CA GLU A 75 -16.92 -15.48 2.32
C GLU A 75 -15.83 -14.98 1.37
N CYS A 76 -14.96 -14.09 1.88
CA CYS A 76 -13.97 -13.38 1.07
C CYS A 76 -12.57 -13.98 1.10
N TYR A 77 -12.25 -14.78 2.12
CA TYR A 77 -10.90 -15.31 2.32
C TYR A 77 -10.73 -16.72 1.84
N ASP A 78 -9.54 -17.02 1.33
CA ASP A 78 -9.12 -18.38 1.00
C ASP A 78 -8.82 -19.21 2.27
N SER A 79 -8.36 -20.46 2.08
CA SER A 79 -8.10 -21.38 3.19
C SER A 79 -7.00 -20.91 4.14
N ASP A 80 -5.97 -20.20 3.61
CA ASP A 80 -4.86 -19.73 4.44
C ASP A 80 -5.31 -18.56 5.32
N ALA A 81 -6.08 -17.64 4.77
CA ALA A 81 -6.66 -16.53 5.53
C ALA A 81 -7.70 -17.02 6.54
N ALA A 82 -8.50 -18.02 6.18
CA ALA A 82 -9.44 -18.66 7.08
C ALA A 82 -8.74 -19.34 8.27
N ALA A 83 -7.58 -19.95 8.05
CA ALA A 83 -6.77 -20.55 9.11
C ALA A 83 -6.28 -19.49 10.11
N LEU A 84 -5.88 -18.31 9.64
CA LEU A 84 -5.50 -17.19 10.51
C LEU A 84 -6.68 -16.70 11.35
N LEU A 85 -7.87 -16.59 10.76
CA LEU A 85 -9.08 -16.21 11.48
C LEU A 85 -9.42 -17.21 12.58
N ALA A 86 -9.26 -18.50 12.33
CA ALA A 86 -9.49 -19.54 13.33
C ALA A 86 -8.55 -19.41 14.55
N GLN A 87 -7.40 -18.77 14.38
CA GLN A 87 -6.45 -18.44 15.45
C GLN A 87 -6.70 -17.07 16.09
N GLY A 88 -7.77 -16.37 15.70
CA GLY A 88 -8.07 -15.03 16.19
C GLY A 88 -7.24 -13.92 15.52
N ILE A 89 -6.58 -14.20 14.40
CA ILE A 89 -5.74 -13.24 13.67
C ILE A 89 -6.54 -12.70 12.49
N ASN A 90 -6.67 -11.35 12.39
CA ASN A 90 -7.26 -10.73 11.22
C ASN A 90 -6.22 -10.65 10.10
N PRO A 91 -6.49 -11.22 8.91
CA PRO A 91 -5.48 -11.31 7.85
C PRO A 91 -5.07 -9.98 7.21
N ILE A 92 -5.87 -8.93 7.33
CA ILE A 92 -5.62 -7.64 6.68
C ILE A 92 -5.59 -6.45 7.64
N LEU A 93 -5.67 -6.68 8.94
CA LEU A 93 -5.53 -5.62 9.94
C LEU A 93 -4.27 -5.85 10.77
N PHE A 94 -3.57 -4.79 11.09
CA PHE A 94 -2.30 -4.86 11.82
C PHE A 94 -1.98 -3.51 12.48
N PRO A 95 -1.10 -3.49 13.47
CA PRO A 95 -0.66 -2.24 14.09
C PRO A 95 0.00 -1.29 13.07
N GLY A 96 -0.34 -0.03 13.12
CA GLY A 96 0.17 0.99 12.19
C GLY A 96 -0.66 1.16 10.93
N LEU A 97 -1.66 0.32 10.68
CA LEU A 97 -2.58 0.52 9.56
C LEU A 97 -3.50 1.70 9.83
N LYS A 98 -3.57 2.60 8.86
CA LYS A 98 -4.40 3.81 8.90
C LYS A 98 -5.24 3.91 7.63
N LEU A 99 -6.56 4.01 7.80
CA LEU A 99 -7.52 4.10 6.71
C LEU A 99 -7.95 5.57 6.56
N SER A 100 -7.69 6.17 5.40
CA SER A 100 -7.97 7.58 5.14
C SER A 100 -9.13 7.73 4.16
N ILE A 101 -10.14 8.48 4.55
CA ILE A 101 -11.35 8.70 3.75
C ILE A 101 -11.45 10.15 3.27
N THR A 102 -11.23 11.12 4.17
CA THR A 102 -11.42 12.54 3.85
C THR A 102 -10.24 13.12 3.07
N SER A 103 -10.52 14.19 2.35
CA SER A 103 -9.49 14.95 1.63
C SER A 103 -8.44 15.53 2.59
N ASP A 104 -8.85 15.98 3.76
CA ASP A 104 -7.93 16.53 4.77
C ASP A 104 -7.01 15.45 5.34
N GLU A 105 -7.53 14.25 5.61
CA GLU A 105 -6.71 13.12 6.01
C GLU A 105 -5.67 12.77 4.94
N SER A 106 -6.08 12.76 3.67
CA SER A 106 -5.20 12.50 2.54
C SER A 106 -4.05 13.51 2.45
N LYS A 107 -4.37 14.79 2.58
CA LYS A 107 -3.36 15.86 2.55
C LYS A 107 -2.37 15.74 3.71
N ALA A 108 -2.86 15.40 4.89
CA ALA A 108 -2.03 15.28 6.09
C ALA A 108 -0.96 14.20 5.97
N ILE A 109 -1.17 13.15 5.19
CA ILE A 109 -0.20 12.06 5.02
C ILE A 109 1.15 12.59 4.56
N ASN A 110 1.19 13.50 3.59
CA ASN A 110 2.42 14.01 3.01
C ASN A 110 3.07 15.15 3.81
N PHE A 111 2.38 15.70 4.82
CA PHE A 111 2.97 16.66 5.75
C PHE A 111 3.69 15.99 6.92
N ASN A 112 3.47 14.72 7.15
CA ASN A 112 4.17 13.94 8.14
C ASN A 112 5.47 13.38 7.53
N GLU A 113 6.61 13.71 8.12
CA GLU A 113 7.93 13.32 7.60
C GLU A 113 8.34 11.89 7.95
N THR A 114 7.63 11.21 8.84
CA THR A 114 7.92 9.82 9.18
C THR A 114 7.82 8.94 7.94
N PRO A 115 8.87 8.16 7.62
CA PRO A 115 8.82 7.20 6.52
C PRO A 115 7.64 6.25 6.65
N LYS A 116 6.92 6.01 5.57
CA LYS A 116 5.66 5.27 5.57
C LYS A 116 5.41 4.53 4.27
N VAL A 117 4.42 3.64 4.30
CA VAL A 117 3.87 3.01 3.10
C VAL A 117 2.52 3.67 2.80
N ILE A 118 2.30 4.04 1.54
CA ILE A 118 1.05 4.64 1.07
C ILE A 118 0.48 3.77 -0.05
N ILE A 119 -0.69 3.21 0.18
CA ILE A 119 -1.43 2.45 -0.83
C ILE A 119 -2.62 3.31 -1.25
N SER A 120 -2.73 3.62 -2.54
CA SER A 120 -3.73 4.55 -3.03
C SER A 120 -4.19 4.20 -4.45
N ALA A 121 -5.45 4.44 -4.76
CA ALA A 121 -6.00 4.23 -6.09
C ALA A 121 -5.85 5.51 -6.94
N SER A 122 -5.76 5.42 -8.27
CA SER A 122 -5.94 4.19 -9.05
C SER A 122 -4.62 3.47 -9.33
N GLY A 123 -4.73 2.20 -9.74
CA GLY A 123 -3.55 1.36 -10.00
C GLY A 123 -2.73 1.77 -11.21
N MET A 124 -3.30 2.48 -12.18
CA MET A 124 -2.60 2.99 -13.38
C MET A 124 -2.25 4.47 -13.28
N CYS A 125 -2.48 5.10 -12.14
CA CYS A 125 -2.16 6.48 -11.83
C CYS A 125 -2.92 7.55 -12.61
N ASP A 126 -3.95 7.20 -13.37
CA ASP A 126 -4.69 8.16 -14.22
C ASP A 126 -5.71 8.99 -13.43
N ALA A 127 -6.17 8.51 -12.30
CA ALA A 127 -7.20 9.17 -11.50
C ALA A 127 -7.03 8.83 -10.02
N GLY A 128 -7.72 9.57 -9.17
CA GLY A 128 -7.78 9.34 -7.74
C GLY A 128 -6.64 9.99 -6.96
N ARG A 129 -6.58 9.67 -5.68
CA ARG A 129 -5.65 10.30 -4.74
C ARG A 129 -4.19 9.94 -4.98
N ILE A 130 -3.92 8.86 -5.71
CA ILE A 130 -2.56 8.49 -6.08
C ILE A 130 -1.82 9.63 -6.79
N LYS A 131 -2.51 10.45 -7.57
CA LYS A 131 -1.88 11.58 -8.27
C LYS A 131 -1.29 12.60 -7.30
N HIS A 132 -1.98 12.85 -6.19
CA HIS A 132 -1.49 13.72 -5.13
C HIS A 132 -0.25 13.14 -4.45
N HIS A 133 -0.24 11.86 -4.15
CA HIS A 133 0.92 11.20 -3.53
C HIS A 133 2.11 11.15 -4.47
N LEU A 134 1.90 10.92 -5.75
CA LEU A 134 2.97 10.97 -6.75
C LEU A 134 3.57 12.37 -6.86
N LYS A 135 2.75 13.39 -6.84
CA LYS A 135 3.21 14.78 -6.88
C LYS A 135 4.16 15.11 -5.72
N HIS A 136 3.92 14.54 -4.54
CA HIS A 136 4.75 14.76 -3.36
C HIS A 136 5.95 13.83 -3.27
N ASN A 137 6.03 12.75 -4.05
CA ASN A 137 7.06 11.72 -3.88
C ASN A 137 7.92 11.44 -5.11
N LEU A 138 7.45 11.71 -6.34
CA LEU A 138 8.21 11.41 -7.56
C LEU A 138 9.56 12.12 -7.65
N TRP A 139 9.66 13.33 -7.13
CA TRP A 139 10.89 14.12 -7.14
C TRP A 139 11.86 13.72 -6.02
N ARG A 140 11.42 12.95 -5.05
CA ARG A 140 12.25 12.54 -3.91
C ARG A 140 13.00 11.25 -4.24
N GLN A 141 14.32 11.32 -4.25
CA GLN A 141 15.17 10.14 -4.50
C GLN A 141 15.02 9.08 -3.41
N GLU A 142 14.65 9.47 -2.19
CA GLU A 142 14.45 8.57 -1.06
C GLU A 142 13.20 7.71 -1.22
N SER A 143 12.19 8.22 -1.91
CA SER A 143 10.91 7.54 -2.09
C SER A 143 10.96 6.52 -3.23
N THR A 144 10.14 5.49 -3.09
CA THR A 144 9.97 4.43 -4.09
C THR A 144 8.52 4.38 -4.53
N VAL A 145 8.28 4.22 -5.83
CA VAL A 145 6.95 3.90 -6.37
C VAL A 145 6.97 2.46 -6.83
N LEU A 146 6.12 1.64 -6.24
CA LEU A 146 6.03 0.20 -6.54
C LEU A 146 4.73 -0.10 -7.28
N PHE A 147 4.85 -0.57 -8.51
CA PHE A 147 3.69 -0.99 -9.31
C PHE A 147 3.40 -2.46 -9.08
N VAL A 148 2.18 -2.75 -8.68
CA VAL A 148 1.72 -4.13 -8.36
C VAL A 148 0.69 -4.65 -9.36
N GLY A 149 0.40 -3.88 -10.41
CA GLY A 149 -0.55 -4.24 -11.45
C GLY A 149 -0.07 -3.87 -12.83
N TYR A 150 -0.77 -4.39 -13.84
CA TYR A 150 -0.51 -4.05 -15.24
C TYR A 150 -0.77 -2.56 -15.50
N GLN A 151 0.10 -1.95 -16.31
CA GLN A 151 -0.01 -0.56 -16.72
C GLN A 151 -0.27 -0.48 -18.22
N ALA A 152 -1.48 -0.08 -18.61
CA ALA A 152 -1.88 0.01 -20.01
C ALA A 152 -1.14 1.15 -20.73
N VAL A 153 -0.88 0.98 -22.01
CA VAL A 153 -0.32 2.02 -22.87
C VAL A 153 -1.23 3.26 -22.85
N GLY A 154 -0.65 4.45 -22.76
CA GLY A 154 -1.37 5.71 -22.67
C GLY A 154 -1.71 6.16 -21.26
N THR A 155 -1.42 5.37 -20.23
CA THR A 155 -1.63 5.75 -18.84
C THR A 155 -0.38 6.40 -18.22
N LEU A 156 -0.59 7.18 -17.16
CA LEU A 156 0.51 7.77 -16.40
C LEU A 156 1.42 6.68 -15.79
N GLY A 157 0.83 5.61 -15.26
CA GLY A 157 1.61 4.50 -14.70
C GLY A 157 2.53 3.87 -15.72
N ARG A 158 2.09 3.69 -16.96
CA ARG A 158 2.94 3.15 -18.04
C ARG A 158 4.08 4.09 -18.38
N ALA A 159 3.81 5.40 -18.43
CA ALA A 159 4.84 6.40 -18.67
C ALA A 159 5.93 6.38 -17.59
N LEU A 160 5.54 6.25 -16.31
CA LEU A 160 6.48 6.17 -15.19
C LEU A 160 7.35 4.91 -15.25
N ILE A 161 6.76 3.75 -15.54
CA ILE A 161 7.51 2.49 -15.73
C ILE A 161 8.50 2.63 -16.89
N GLY A 162 8.12 3.33 -17.95
CA GLY A 162 8.96 3.58 -19.11
C GLY A 162 10.08 4.60 -18.88
N GLY A 163 10.18 5.18 -17.67
CA GLY A 163 11.26 6.11 -17.33
C GLY A 163 11.02 7.55 -17.74
N ALA A 164 9.77 7.98 -17.90
CA ALA A 164 9.45 9.37 -18.22
C ALA A 164 10.01 10.33 -17.16
N LYS A 165 10.68 11.40 -17.60
CA LYS A 165 11.28 12.40 -16.71
C LYS A 165 10.34 13.54 -16.37
N GLU A 166 9.35 13.75 -17.20
CA GLU A 166 8.29 14.75 -17.01
C GLU A 166 6.94 14.10 -17.29
N VAL A 167 5.99 14.38 -16.45
CA VAL A 167 4.62 13.85 -16.57
C VAL A 167 3.58 14.90 -16.18
#